data_796220ed27a4d2427ee06826f4662268
#
_entry.id   796220ed27a4d2427ee06826f4662268
#
_cell.length_a   1.000
_cell.length_b   1.000
_cell.length_c   1.000
_cell.angle_alpha   90.00
_cell.angle_beta   90.00
_cell.angle_gamma   90.00
#
_symmetry.space_group_name_H-M   'P 1'
#
loop_
_entity.id
_entity.type
_entity.pdbx_description
1 polymer ?
#
loop_
_entity_poly.entity_id
_entity_poly.type
_entity_poly.pdbx_seq_one_letter_code
_entity_poly.pdbx_strand_id
1 'polypeptide(L)'
;MGRERPLIAAYIVTNKPFGTLYTGVTSNLYQRVHQHRTGAFAGFTKEHGLKRLVWFEPFELMTSAIRREKALKRYLRAWKINLIERENPDWDDLSLEWDRPPVWKHGPTDE
;
A
#
# COMPACT_ATOMS: atom_id res chain seq x y z
N MET A 1 -0.84 -15.31 13.39
CA MET A 1 -1.28 -14.58 12.35
C MET A 1 -0.76 -13.19 12.31
N GLY A 2 0.05 -12.93 11.34
CA GLY A 2 0.70 -11.65 11.21
C GLY A 2 -0.24 -10.49 11.02
N ARG A 3 -1.44 -10.76 10.50
CA ARG A 3 -2.35 -9.67 10.20
C ARG A 3 -3.37 -9.36 11.27
N GLU A 4 -3.28 -10.03 12.38
CA GLU A 4 -4.17 -9.71 13.49
C GLU A 4 -3.89 -8.32 14.04
N ARG A 5 -2.66 -7.89 13.91
CA ARG A 5 -2.27 -6.61 14.44
C ARG A 5 -2.38 -5.56 13.35
N PRO A 6 -3.12 -4.48 13.59
CA PRO A 6 -3.22 -3.43 12.58
C PRO A 6 -1.85 -2.88 12.22
N LEU A 7 -1.69 -2.52 10.97
CA LEU A 7 -0.45 -1.95 10.48
C LEU A 7 -0.67 -0.48 10.14
N ILE A 8 -0.05 0.39 10.92
CA ILE A 8 -0.09 1.83 10.67
C ILE A 8 0.90 2.13 9.56
N ALA A 9 0.46 2.82 8.54
CA ALA A 9 1.33 3.08 7.39
C ALA A 9 0.91 4.28 6.57
N ALA A 10 1.89 4.90 5.91
CA ALA A 10 1.65 5.75 4.76
C ALA A 10 1.78 4.85 3.53
N TYR A 11 1.02 5.12 2.48
CA TYR A 11 0.98 4.19 1.35
C TYR A 11 0.63 4.91 0.05
N ILE A 12 0.92 4.25 -1.07
CA ILE A 12 0.54 4.74 -2.39
C ILE A 12 -0.13 3.60 -3.14
N VAL A 13 -1.31 3.89 -3.72
CA VAL A 13 -2.02 2.96 -4.59
C VAL A 13 -2.13 3.57 -5.98
N THR A 14 -2.28 2.70 -6.98
CA THR A 14 -2.39 3.13 -8.37
C THR A 14 -3.31 2.17 -9.12
N ASN A 15 -3.68 2.55 -10.35
CA ASN A 15 -4.44 1.67 -11.21
C ASN A 15 -3.53 0.81 -12.08
N LYS A 16 -2.33 1.29 -12.39
CA LYS A 16 -1.41 0.58 -13.27
C LYS A 16 -0.04 1.24 -13.14
N PRO A 17 1.02 0.58 -13.63
CA PRO A 17 2.34 1.23 -13.63
C PRO A 17 2.28 2.57 -14.32
N PHE A 18 2.89 3.56 -13.69
CA PHE A 18 2.91 4.93 -14.18
C PHE A 18 1.54 5.55 -14.35
N GLY A 19 0.53 4.97 -13.70
CA GLY A 19 -0.83 5.48 -13.75
C GLY A 19 -1.10 6.56 -12.72
N THR A 20 -2.36 6.70 -12.36
CA THR A 20 -2.78 7.67 -11.35
C THR A 20 -2.30 7.20 -9.98
N LEU A 21 -1.75 8.11 -9.20
CA LEU A 21 -1.23 7.80 -7.87
C LEU A 21 -2.10 8.44 -6.80
N TYR A 22 -2.36 7.69 -5.74
CA TYR A 22 -3.03 8.22 -4.56
C TYR A 22 -2.18 7.92 -3.35
N THR A 23 -1.85 8.95 -2.57
CA THR A 23 -1.09 8.84 -1.34
C THR A 23 -2.05 8.93 -0.17
N GLY A 24 -1.96 7.97 0.74
CA GLY A 24 -2.83 7.94 1.90
C GLY A 24 -2.10 7.55 3.16
N VAL A 25 -2.83 7.59 4.27
CA VAL A 25 -2.34 7.16 5.57
C VAL A 25 -3.46 6.41 6.25
N THR A 26 -3.10 5.38 7.00
CA THR A 26 -4.10 4.56 7.66
C THR A 26 -3.55 3.95 8.94
N SER A 27 -4.44 3.69 9.88
CA SER A 27 -4.08 2.95 11.07
C SER A 27 -4.15 1.44 10.86
N ASN A 28 -4.65 1.00 9.71
CA ASN A 28 -4.77 -0.42 9.41
C ASN A 28 -4.65 -0.62 7.90
N LEU A 29 -3.42 -0.84 7.44
CA LEU A 29 -3.16 -0.93 6.00
C LEU A 29 -3.88 -2.11 5.36
N TYR A 30 -3.93 -3.25 6.04
CA TYR A 30 -4.58 -4.43 5.47
C TYR A 30 -6.05 -4.17 5.18
N GLN A 31 -6.75 -3.58 6.13
CA GLN A 31 -8.15 -3.25 5.94
C GLN A 31 -8.33 -2.19 4.87
N ARG A 32 -7.47 -1.18 4.85
CA ARG A 32 -7.59 -0.09 3.90
C ARG A 32 -7.39 -0.59 2.46
N VAL A 33 -6.40 -1.46 2.25
CA VAL A 33 -6.16 -2.02 0.93
C VAL A 33 -7.34 -2.87 0.48
N HIS A 34 -7.92 -3.63 1.40
CA HIS A 34 -9.12 -4.41 1.08
C HIS A 34 -10.25 -3.49 0.66
N GLN A 35 -10.42 -2.36 1.34
CA GLN A 35 -11.46 -1.39 0.97
C GLN A 35 -11.21 -0.79 -0.40
N HIS A 36 -9.95 -0.54 -0.76
CA HIS A 36 -9.64 -0.06 -2.10
C HIS A 36 -10.01 -1.11 -3.15
N ARG A 37 -9.70 -2.37 -2.87
CA ARG A 37 -9.97 -3.44 -3.83
C ARG A 37 -11.44 -3.67 -4.07
N THR A 38 -12.23 -3.59 -3.01
CA THR A 38 -13.66 -3.87 -3.13
C THR A 38 -14.47 -2.64 -3.52
N GLY A 39 -13.82 -1.48 -3.57
CA GLY A 39 -14.53 -0.25 -3.87
C GLY A 39 -15.32 0.29 -2.69
N ALA A 40 -15.12 -0.27 -1.52
CA ALA A 40 -15.81 0.21 -0.33
C ALA A 40 -15.30 1.57 0.13
N PHE A 41 -14.08 1.92 -0.26
CA PHE A 41 -13.49 3.23 0.05
C PHE A 41 -13.87 4.17 -1.08
N ALA A 42 -14.96 4.89 -0.88
CA ALA A 42 -15.56 5.72 -1.93
C ALA A 42 -14.67 6.89 -2.31
N GLY A 43 -15.04 7.56 -3.41
CA GLY A 43 -14.39 8.77 -3.83
C GLY A 43 -13.37 8.56 -4.92
N PHE A 44 -12.30 9.35 -4.87
CA PHE A 44 -11.30 9.40 -5.93
C PHE A 44 -10.73 8.02 -6.29
N THR A 45 -10.35 7.23 -5.27
CA THR A 45 -9.72 5.94 -5.54
C THR A 45 -10.67 4.96 -6.20
N LYS A 46 -11.95 4.99 -5.81
CA LYS A 46 -12.95 4.11 -6.41
C LYS A 46 -13.19 4.50 -7.86
N GLU A 47 -13.35 5.78 -8.12
CA GLU A 47 -13.63 6.25 -9.48
C GLU A 47 -12.50 5.94 -10.43
N HIS A 48 -11.27 5.98 -9.95
CA HIS A 48 -10.11 5.78 -10.81
C HIS A 48 -9.57 4.36 -10.77
N GLY A 49 -10.22 3.47 -10.01
CA GLY A 49 -9.80 2.08 -9.97
C GLY A 49 -8.43 1.88 -9.35
N LEU A 50 -8.12 2.65 -8.30
CA LEU A 50 -6.80 2.58 -7.67
C LEU A 50 -6.78 1.45 -6.66
N LYS A 51 -6.48 0.25 -7.14
CA LYS A 51 -6.56 -0.96 -6.33
C LYS A 51 -5.21 -1.65 -6.12
N ARG A 52 -4.16 -1.17 -6.78
CA ARG A 52 -2.84 -1.80 -6.70
C ARG A 52 -1.99 -1.05 -5.70
N LEU A 53 -1.53 -1.75 -4.66
CA LEU A 53 -0.64 -1.15 -3.66
C LEU A 53 0.77 -1.26 -4.16
N VAL A 54 1.42 -0.12 -4.41
CA VAL A 54 2.77 -0.12 -4.99
C VAL A 54 3.84 0.35 -4.02
N TRP A 55 3.46 0.93 -2.91
CA TRP A 55 4.44 1.39 -1.92
C TRP A 55 3.76 1.58 -0.57
N PHE A 56 4.46 1.24 0.51
CA PHE A 56 4.02 1.60 1.85
C PHE A 56 5.20 1.67 2.79
N GLU A 57 5.02 2.43 3.85
CA GLU A 57 6.03 2.54 4.90
C GLU A 57 5.30 2.40 6.24
N PRO A 58 5.67 1.39 7.04
CA PRO A 58 5.00 1.18 8.33
C PRO A 58 5.57 2.10 9.40
N PHE A 59 4.74 2.40 10.38
CA PHE A 59 5.12 3.24 11.51
C PHE A 59 4.52 2.67 12.78
N GLU A 60 5.15 2.99 13.91
CA GLU A 60 4.59 2.61 15.19
C GLU A 60 3.60 3.63 15.71
N LEU A 61 3.73 4.88 15.28
CA LEU A 61 2.85 5.95 15.73
C LEU A 61 2.10 6.54 14.55
N MET A 62 0.82 6.76 14.77
CA MET A 62 -0.02 7.36 13.73
C MET A 62 0.45 8.77 13.39
N THR A 63 0.94 9.52 14.36
CA THR A 63 1.42 10.87 14.11
C THR A 63 2.59 10.88 13.14
N SER A 64 3.48 9.90 13.23
CA SER A 64 4.60 9.80 12.32
C SER A 64 4.13 9.46 10.92
N ALA A 65 3.17 8.55 10.81
CA ALA A 65 2.62 8.16 9.51
C ALA A 65 1.93 9.35 8.83
N ILE A 66 1.18 10.14 9.60
CA ILE A 66 0.50 11.31 9.07
C ILE A 66 1.52 12.33 8.55
N ARG A 67 2.60 12.52 9.31
CA ARG A 67 3.64 13.47 8.90
C ARG A 67 4.27 13.03 7.58
N ARG A 68 4.51 11.73 7.43
CA ARG A 68 5.08 11.19 6.21
C ARG A 68 4.12 11.36 5.04
N GLU A 69 2.85 11.07 5.25
CA GLU A 69 1.84 11.21 4.22
C GLU A 69 1.76 12.66 3.73
N LYS A 70 1.79 13.61 4.65
CA LYS A 70 1.74 15.02 4.28
C LYS A 70 2.96 15.42 3.47
N ALA A 71 4.13 14.91 3.84
CA ALA A 71 5.34 15.19 3.10
C ALA A 71 5.26 14.61 1.69
N LEU A 72 4.77 13.38 1.56
CA LEU A 72 4.66 12.73 0.26
C LEU A 72 3.67 13.45 -0.65
N LYS A 73 2.63 14.04 -0.08
CA LYS A 73 1.67 14.77 -0.90
C LYS A 73 2.27 16.01 -1.53
N ARG A 74 3.40 16.50 -1.01
CA ARG A 74 4.11 17.63 -1.61
C ARG A 74 5.14 17.20 -2.64
N TYR A 75 5.39 15.90 -2.77
CA TYR A 75 6.36 15.41 -3.74
C TYR A 75 5.87 15.68 -5.15
N LEU A 76 6.80 16.02 -6.03
CA LEU A 76 6.51 16.00 -7.45
C LEU A 76 6.23 14.58 -7.87
N ARG A 77 5.46 14.43 -8.95
CA ARG A 77 5.12 13.10 -9.43
C ARG A 77 6.37 12.26 -9.69
N ALA A 78 7.39 12.84 -10.29
CA ALA A 78 8.63 12.13 -10.58
C ALA A 78 9.27 11.59 -9.30
N TRP A 79 9.17 12.33 -8.20
CA TRP A 79 9.74 11.89 -6.94
C TRP A 79 8.98 10.72 -6.35
N LYS A 80 7.66 10.69 -6.52
CA LYS A 80 6.86 9.56 -6.06
C LYS A 80 7.20 8.32 -6.87
N ILE A 81 7.37 8.48 -8.18
CA ILE A 81 7.73 7.36 -9.03
C ILE A 81 9.09 6.80 -8.61
N ASN A 82 10.06 7.67 -8.36
CA ASN A 82 11.36 7.22 -7.91
C ASN A 82 11.29 6.48 -6.58
N LEU A 83 10.46 6.97 -5.68
CA LEU A 83 10.27 6.33 -4.38
C LEU A 83 9.71 4.92 -4.54
N ILE A 84 8.69 4.78 -5.40
CA ILE A 84 8.09 3.49 -5.67
C ILE A 84 9.13 2.54 -6.27
N GLU A 85 9.84 2.99 -7.28
CA GLU A 85 10.73 2.11 -8.04
C GLU A 85 11.98 1.74 -7.28
N ARG A 86 12.34 2.48 -6.26
CA ARG A 86 13.49 2.13 -5.44
C ARG A 86 13.28 0.78 -4.78
N GLU A 87 12.06 0.46 -4.38
CA GLU A 87 11.76 -0.77 -3.68
C GLU A 87 10.88 -1.72 -4.48
N ASN A 88 10.22 -1.20 -5.51
CA ASN A 88 9.26 -1.97 -6.28
C ASN A 88 9.38 -1.57 -7.75
N PRO A 89 10.50 -1.91 -8.39
CA PRO A 89 10.77 -1.44 -9.76
C PRO A 89 9.77 -1.93 -10.79
N ASP A 90 9.10 -3.04 -10.51
CA ASP A 90 8.14 -3.60 -11.47
C ASP A 90 6.70 -3.15 -11.19
N TRP A 91 6.49 -2.32 -10.19
CA TRP A 91 5.16 -1.84 -9.82
C TRP A 91 4.20 -2.97 -9.50
N ASP A 92 4.70 -4.01 -8.84
CA ASP A 92 3.86 -5.12 -8.42
C ASP A 92 2.86 -4.67 -7.38
N ASP A 93 1.73 -5.36 -7.32
CA ASP A 93 0.78 -5.13 -6.25
C ASP A 93 1.30 -5.86 -5.01
N LEU A 94 1.81 -5.09 -4.08
CA LEU A 94 2.46 -5.64 -2.88
C LEU A 94 1.50 -6.35 -1.95
N SER A 95 0.19 -6.22 -2.19
CA SER A 95 -0.81 -6.82 -1.32
C SER A 95 -1.37 -8.12 -1.86
N LEU A 96 -0.88 -8.60 -2.99
CA LEU A 96 -1.47 -9.77 -3.63
C LEU A 96 -1.49 -11.00 -2.75
N GLU A 97 -0.48 -11.15 -1.91
CA GLU A 97 -0.39 -12.35 -1.09
C GLU A 97 -1.15 -12.25 0.22
N TRP A 98 -1.66 -11.09 0.53
CA TRP A 98 -2.29 -10.88 1.82
C TRP A 98 -3.62 -11.59 1.97
N ASP A 99 -4.32 -11.82 0.86
CA ASP A 99 -5.61 -12.47 0.88
C ASP A 99 -5.53 -13.96 0.68
N ARG A 100 -4.31 -14.48 0.54
CA ARG A 100 -4.12 -15.90 0.35
C ARG A 100 -3.97 -16.59 1.69
N PRO A 101 -4.42 -17.82 1.79
CA PRO A 101 -4.08 -18.59 2.97
C PRO A 101 -2.58 -18.70 3.07
N PRO A 102 -2.05 -18.78 4.26
CA PRO A 102 -0.61 -18.94 4.39
C PRO A 102 -0.15 -20.16 3.63
N VAL A 103 0.75 -19.95 2.73
CA VAL A 103 1.36 -21.04 2.02
C VAL A 103 2.80 -21.06 2.45
N TRP A 104 3.21 -22.14 3.05
CA TRP A 104 4.55 -22.18 3.53
C TRP A 104 5.44 -22.52 2.39
N LYS A 105 5.91 -21.51 1.77
CA LYS A 105 6.74 -21.68 0.64
C LYS A 105 8.00 -22.39 0.99
N HIS A 106 8.33 -22.28 2.19
CA HIS A 106 9.49 -22.93 2.61
C HIS A 106 9.09 -24.12 3.31
N GLY A 107 7.99 -24.38 3.08
CA GLY A 107 7.63 -25.41 3.72
C GLY A 107 8.20 -25.37 5.02
N PRO A 108 7.83 -25.86 5.64
CA PRO A 108 8.46 -25.76 6.89
C PRO A 108 9.86 -26.23 6.71
N THR A 109 9.68 -25.95 5.73
CA THR A 109 10.33 -25.95 5.32
C THR A 109 11.15 -25.72 5.08
N ASP A 110 11.18 -25.69 4.86
CA ASP A 110 11.60 -25.23 4.50
C ASP A 110 12.20 -25.07 4.77
N GLU A 111 12.35 -25.46 4.92
CA GLU A 111 12.47 -25.09 4.99
C GLU A 111 12.78 -25.10 5.04
#